data_e84ed0c1872fb2cf274a0739180a6d76
#
_entry.id   e84ed0c1872fb2cf274a0739180a6d76
#
_cell.length_a   1.000
_cell.length_b   1.000
_cell.length_c   1.000
_cell.angle_alpha   90.00
_cell.angle_beta   90.00
_cell.angle_gamma   90.00
#
_symmetry.space_group_name_H-M   'P 1'
#
loop_
_entity.id
_entity.type
_entity.pdbx_description
1 polymer ?
#
loop_
_entity_poly.entity_id
_entity_poly.type
_entity_poly.pdbx_seq_one_letter_code
_entity_poly.pdbx_strand_id
1 'polypeptide(L)'
;MFIEEVFFPNILGVLRLYFQVTEDGKPLRQRRYCFSEGFYAIANGEYYGVTGEKEHLERARRAYRMIYELNNGLIADPTGMGPKVEPETRQGRGLGEPMIFLNITSVMRRIDPDNAAEYDRHAAECVEAIFTYHMREDLQCTLETVGRKGEFWKDVTAGRVVNPGHDIECSWFLMEYANHLGGAEGRAIHDKAVTIFDWAARGGWDNEYQGLLYFTDCLGNPPEAYEHDMKLWWPHNEMLIASLMIYRDTGRQEYLNWFNRVVEYCKEYFCDPEYGEWYGYLRRDGKPTMPSTKGSTFKGPFHVPRCLIMLDTMLGQLLEG
;
A
#
# COMPACT_ATOMS: atom_id res chain seq x y z
N MET A 1 -5.86 -13.91 22.94
CA MET A 1 -6.05 -13.38 24.29
C MET A 1 -5.15 -12.16 24.55
N PHE A 2 -3.83 -12.24 24.51
CA PHE A 2 -2.93 -11.08 24.79
C PHE A 2 -3.12 -9.87 23.83
N ILE A 3 -3.30 -10.10 22.55
CA ILE A 3 -3.50 -9.03 21.55
C ILE A 3 -4.85 -8.31 21.77
N GLU A 4 -5.89 -8.99 22.19
CA GLU A 4 -7.22 -8.40 22.36
C GLU A 4 -7.32 -7.49 23.58
N GLU A 5 -6.75 -7.88 24.71
CA GLU A 5 -6.80 -7.08 25.94
C GLU A 5 -5.94 -5.82 25.84
N VAL A 6 -4.87 -5.87 25.03
CA VAL A 6 -3.85 -4.82 24.93
C VAL A 6 -4.17 -3.79 23.85
N PHE A 7 -4.77 -4.23 22.74
CA PHE A 7 -5.04 -3.35 21.59
C PHE A 7 -6.47 -2.82 21.52
N PHE A 8 -7.37 -3.29 22.40
CA PHE A 8 -8.79 -2.96 22.38
C PHE A 8 -9.25 -2.30 23.68
N PRO A 9 -9.17 -1.01 23.83
CA PRO A 9 -10.05 -0.36 24.80
C PRO A 9 -11.47 -0.47 24.27
N ASN A 10 -12.28 -1.29 24.93
CA ASN A 10 -13.68 -1.54 24.61
C ASN A 10 -14.53 -0.30 24.97
N ILE A 11 -14.32 0.80 24.25
CA ILE A 11 -15.15 1.98 24.36
C ILE A 11 -16.29 1.81 23.36
N LEU A 12 -17.45 1.40 23.84
CA LEU A 12 -18.72 1.32 23.08
C LEU A 12 -18.76 0.32 21.92
N GLY A 13 -17.98 -0.77 21.95
CA GLY A 13 -18.07 -1.83 20.93
C GLY A 13 -17.43 -1.50 19.57
N VAL A 14 -16.74 -0.37 19.45
CA VAL A 14 -16.04 0.05 18.22
C VAL A 14 -14.55 -0.26 18.34
N LEU A 15 -14.03 -0.86 17.28
CA LEU A 15 -12.67 -1.38 17.20
C LEU A 15 -11.71 -0.29 16.66
N ARG A 16 -10.95 0.39 17.55
CA ARG A 16 -9.82 1.22 17.12
C ARG A 16 -8.54 0.73 17.80
N LEU A 17 -7.50 0.54 16.99
CA LEU A 17 -6.23 -0.02 17.44
C LEU A 17 -5.21 1.05 17.74
N TYR A 18 -4.31 0.75 18.68
CA TYR A 18 -3.10 1.54 18.86
C TYR A 18 -2.04 1.15 17.83
N PHE A 19 -1.42 2.14 17.23
CA PHE A 19 -0.29 1.95 16.33
C PHE A 19 0.97 1.48 17.07
N GLN A 20 1.15 1.91 18.31
CA GLN A 20 2.23 1.51 19.20
C GLN A 20 1.71 1.30 20.60
N VAL A 21 2.28 0.29 21.26
CA VAL A 21 2.09 -0.01 22.68
C VAL A 21 3.45 -0.24 23.33
N THR A 22 3.50 -0.17 24.66
CA THR A 22 4.68 -0.55 25.44
C THR A 22 4.87 -2.07 25.40
N GLU A 23 6.03 -2.56 25.89
CA GLU A 23 6.31 -3.99 26.02
C GLU A 23 5.28 -4.73 26.88
N ASP A 24 4.75 -4.06 27.92
CA ASP A 24 3.68 -4.58 28.79
C ASP A 24 2.26 -4.27 28.25
N GLY A 25 2.15 -3.81 27.00
CA GLY A 25 0.89 -3.65 26.29
C GLY A 25 0.11 -2.36 26.57
N LYS A 26 0.70 -1.37 27.25
CA LYS A 26 0.03 -0.10 27.49
C LYS A 26 0.01 0.79 26.24
N PRO A 27 -1.05 1.58 26.03
CA PRO A 27 -1.17 2.50 24.92
C PRO A 27 -0.02 3.52 24.85
N LEU A 28 0.60 3.67 23.67
CA LEU A 28 1.60 4.69 23.39
C LEU A 28 1.15 5.67 22.31
N ARG A 29 0.68 5.16 21.18
CA ARG A 29 0.37 6.01 20.04
C ARG A 29 -0.80 5.46 19.24
N GLN A 30 -1.74 6.34 18.89
CA GLN A 30 -2.85 6.06 17.98
C GLN A 30 -2.74 6.91 16.72
N ARG A 31 -3.31 6.43 15.62
CA ARG A 31 -3.33 7.12 14.32
C ARG A 31 -4.77 7.49 13.95
N ARG A 32 -4.93 8.56 13.15
CA ARG A 32 -6.24 8.97 12.62
C ARG A 32 -6.73 8.03 11.51
N TYR A 33 -5.82 7.56 10.67
CA TYR A 33 -6.14 6.61 9.59
C TYR A 33 -6.16 5.17 10.10
N CYS A 34 -6.90 4.30 9.38
CA CYS A 34 -7.24 2.96 9.83
C CYS A 34 -6.26 1.86 9.35
N PHE A 35 -4.97 2.17 9.16
CA PHE A 35 -4.02 1.16 8.66
C PHE A 35 -3.78 0.03 9.66
N SER A 36 -3.72 0.34 10.96
CA SER A 36 -3.57 -0.69 11.99
C SER A 36 -4.75 -1.67 11.98
N GLU A 37 -5.94 -1.15 11.82
CA GLU A 37 -7.17 -1.94 11.72
C GLU A 37 -7.22 -2.74 10.40
N GLY A 38 -6.69 -2.16 9.31
CA GLY A 38 -6.54 -2.83 8.02
C GLY A 38 -5.62 -4.05 8.12
N PHE A 39 -4.43 -3.89 8.68
CA PHE A 39 -3.52 -5.00 8.91
C PHE A 39 -4.07 -6.05 9.87
N TYR A 40 -4.85 -5.63 10.87
CA TYR A 40 -5.55 -6.56 11.75
C TYR A 40 -6.61 -7.38 11.01
N ALA A 41 -7.37 -6.74 10.11
CA ALA A 41 -8.35 -7.44 9.28
C ALA A 41 -7.67 -8.48 8.38
N ILE A 42 -6.57 -8.09 7.69
CA ILE A 42 -5.78 -8.99 6.85
C ILE A 42 -5.24 -10.16 7.67
N ALA A 43 -4.58 -9.90 8.80
CA ALA A 43 -3.96 -10.94 9.62
C ALA A 43 -4.99 -11.96 10.15
N ASN A 44 -6.14 -11.50 10.64
CA ASN A 44 -7.21 -12.39 11.08
C ASN A 44 -7.84 -13.14 9.90
N GLY A 45 -8.03 -12.47 8.76
CA GLY A 45 -8.54 -13.11 7.55
C GLY A 45 -7.64 -14.22 7.04
N GLU A 46 -6.35 -13.96 6.90
CA GLU A 46 -5.37 -14.98 6.47
C GLU A 46 -5.28 -16.14 7.48
N TYR A 47 -5.29 -15.83 8.77
CA TYR A 47 -5.28 -16.87 9.80
C TYR A 47 -6.53 -17.75 9.72
N TYR A 48 -7.72 -17.16 9.53
CA TYR A 48 -8.95 -17.92 9.27
C TYR A 48 -8.84 -18.79 8.02
N GLY A 49 -8.26 -18.25 6.93
CA GLY A 49 -8.07 -18.99 5.68
C GLY A 49 -7.25 -20.27 5.84
N VAL A 50 -6.32 -20.30 6.81
CA VAL A 50 -5.47 -21.46 7.12
C VAL A 50 -6.12 -22.39 8.15
N THR A 51 -6.75 -21.83 9.21
CA THR A 51 -7.21 -22.63 10.37
C THR A 51 -8.69 -22.99 10.32
N GLY A 52 -9.52 -22.21 9.63
CA GLY A 52 -10.97 -22.33 9.64
C GLY A 52 -11.63 -21.85 10.95
N GLU A 53 -10.88 -21.20 11.85
CA GLU A 53 -11.38 -20.71 13.14
C GLU A 53 -12.29 -19.49 12.94
N LYS A 54 -13.60 -19.67 13.04
CA LYS A 54 -14.63 -18.65 12.74
C LYS A 54 -14.49 -17.35 13.53
N GLU A 55 -13.91 -17.40 14.71
CA GLU A 55 -13.66 -16.21 15.52
C GLU A 55 -12.78 -15.19 14.79
N HIS A 56 -11.77 -15.67 14.08
CA HIS A 56 -10.88 -14.80 13.28
C HIS A 56 -11.60 -14.20 12.08
N LEU A 57 -12.51 -14.92 11.43
CA LEU A 57 -13.36 -14.35 10.38
C LEU A 57 -14.24 -13.22 10.91
N GLU A 58 -14.88 -13.40 12.07
CA GLU A 58 -15.71 -12.35 12.67
C GLU A 58 -14.90 -11.13 13.10
N ARG A 59 -13.67 -11.32 13.57
CA ARG A 59 -12.73 -10.22 13.86
C ARG A 59 -12.37 -9.45 12.60
N ALA A 60 -12.03 -10.15 11.52
CA ALA A 60 -11.74 -9.55 10.23
C ALA A 60 -12.93 -8.76 9.68
N ARG A 61 -14.14 -9.35 9.66
CA ARG A 61 -15.38 -8.69 9.23
C ARG A 61 -15.67 -7.41 10.02
N ARG A 62 -15.51 -7.46 11.35
CA ARG A 62 -15.76 -6.30 12.20
C ARG A 62 -14.79 -5.15 11.95
N ALA A 63 -13.49 -5.46 11.78
CA ALA A 63 -12.50 -4.47 11.44
C ALA A 63 -12.76 -3.87 10.04
N TYR A 64 -13.01 -4.72 9.06
CA TYR A 64 -13.35 -4.31 7.69
C TYR A 64 -14.53 -3.34 7.64
N ARG A 65 -15.65 -3.71 8.28
CA ARG A 65 -16.84 -2.87 8.31
C ARG A 65 -16.57 -1.52 8.96
N MET A 66 -15.88 -1.51 10.07
CA MET A 66 -15.54 -0.27 10.78
C MET A 66 -14.66 0.65 9.92
N ILE A 67 -13.68 0.11 9.18
CA ILE A 67 -12.86 0.90 8.25
C ILE A 67 -13.73 1.52 7.16
N TYR A 68 -14.62 0.73 6.54
CA TYR A 68 -15.53 1.22 5.52
C TYR A 68 -16.44 2.34 6.04
N GLU A 69 -17.04 2.14 7.21
CA GLU A 69 -17.93 3.12 7.83
C GLU A 69 -17.22 4.42 8.20
N LEU A 70 -15.99 4.34 8.72
CA LEU A 70 -15.18 5.53 9.05
C LEU A 70 -14.74 6.28 7.79
N ASN A 71 -14.23 5.59 6.79
CA ASN A 71 -13.74 6.20 5.55
C ASN A 71 -14.87 6.90 4.77
N ASN A 72 -16.09 6.39 4.88
CA ASN A 72 -17.28 6.97 4.24
C ASN A 72 -18.05 7.95 5.14
N GLY A 73 -17.55 8.23 6.34
CA GLY A 73 -18.20 9.16 7.28
C GLY A 73 -19.56 8.70 7.79
N LEU A 74 -19.82 7.39 7.75
CA LEU A 74 -21.07 6.79 8.24
C LEU A 74 -21.11 6.72 9.77
N ILE A 75 -19.93 6.68 10.39
CA ILE A 75 -19.75 6.78 11.84
C ILE A 75 -18.71 7.84 12.18
N ALA A 76 -18.82 8.45 13.36
CA ALA A 76 -17.77 9.30 13.91
C ALA A 76 -16.60 8.46 14.44
N ASP A 77 -15.38 9.01 14.37
CA ASP A 77 -14.23 8.34 14.99
C ASP A 77 -14.45 8.24 16.52
N PRO A 78 -14.57 7.02 17.07
CA PRO A 78 -14.87 6.83 18.50
C PRO A 78 -13.73 7.27 19.42
N THR A 79 -12.53 7.51 18.89
CA THR A 79 -11.39 8.03 19.66
C THR A 79 -11.49 9.53 19.93
N GLY A 80 -12.42 10.22 19.25
CA GLY A 80 -12.56 11.67 19.32
C GLY A 80 -11.40 12.44 18.67
N MET A 81 -10.50 11.76 17.95
CA MET A 81 -9.47 12.45 17.18
C MET A 81 -10.11 13.19 16.00
N GLY A 82 -10.06 14.50 16.01
CA GLY A 82 -10.51 15.32 14.90
C GLY A 82 -9.68 15.13 13.62
N PRO A 83 -10.11 15.70 12.49
CA PRO A 83 -9.39 15.63 11.22
C PRO A 83 -8.00 16.27 11.36
N LYS A 84 -7.05 15.81 10.52
CA LYS A 84 -5.69 16.40 10.49
C LYS A 84 -5.70 17.82 9.92
N VAL A 85 -6.64 18.13 9.06
CA VAL A 85 -6.81 19.43 8.39
C VAL A 85 -8.29 19.82 8.52
N GLU A 86 -8.54 21.10 8.80
CA GLU A 86 -9.90 21.61 8.90
C GLU A 86 -10.66 21.45 7.57
N PRO A 87 -11.76 20.68 7.56
CA PRO A 87 -12.48 20.39 6.32
C PRO A 87 -13.09 21.63 5.65
N GLU A 88 -13.42 22.68 6.44
CA GLU A 88 -14.00 23.92 5.93
C GLU A 88 -12.98 24.76 5.15
N THR A 89 -11.69 24.63 5.50
CA THR A 89 -10.62 25.41 4.86
C THR A 89 -9.89 24.65 3.77
N ARG A 90 -9.62 23.38 3.99
CA ARG A 90 -8.84 22.55 3.03
C ARG A 90 -9.20 21.07 3.15
N GLN A 91 -10.25 20.70 2.47
CA GLN A 91 -10.62 19.28 2.40
C GLN A 91 -9.92 18.60 1.24
N GLY A 92 -9.04 17.61 1.56
CA GLY A 92 -8.36 16.77 0.58
C GLY A 92 -8.75 15.31 0.70
N ARG A 93 -8.36 14.54 -0.31
CA ARG A 93 -8.39 13.07 -0.37
C ARG A 93 -6.98 12.56 -0.50
N GLY A 94 -6.62 11.48 0.20
CA GLY A 94 -5.35 10.79 0.07
C GLY A 94 -5.50 9.51 -0.75
N LEU A 95 -4.53 9.19 -1.60
CA LEU A 95 -4.47 7.94 -2.38
C LEU A 95 -4.40 6.71 -1.49
N GLY A 96 -3.67 6.80 -0.38
CA GLY A 96 -3.44 5.67 0.53
C GLY A 96 -4.72 5.05 1.07
N GLU A 97 -5.80 5.81 1.21
CA GLU A 97 -7.08 5.32 1.74
C GLU A 97 -7.77 4.34 0.77
N PRO A 98 -8.16 4.70 -0.46
CA PRO A 98 -8.76 3.75 -1.41
C PRO A 98 -7.79 2.65 -1.83
N MET A 99 -6.49 2.93 -1.91
CA MET A 99 -5.47 1.96 -2.25
C MET A 99 -5.41 0.80 -1.24
N ILE A 100 -5.20 1.09 0.04
CA ILE A 100 -5.08 0.04 1.06
C ILE A 100 -6.43 -0.67 1.28
N PHE A 101 -7.55 0.06 1.17
CA PHE A 101 -8.86 -0.56 1.31
C PHE A 101 -9.17 -1.52 0.16
N LEU A 102 -8.72 -1.25 -1.06
CA LEU A 102 -8.80 -2.19 -2.18
C LEU A 102 -8.07 -3.52 -1.87
N ASN A 103 -6.87 -3.45 -1.29
CA ASN A 103 -6.13 -4.64 -0.89
C ASN A 103 -6.85 -5.43 0.22
N ILE A 104 -7.31 -4.75 1.28
CA ILE A 104 -8.07 -5.40 2.35
C ILE A 104 -9.32 -6.08 1.78
N THR A 105 -10.00 -5.42 0.86
CA THR A 105 -11.20 -5.93 0.19
C THR A 105 -10.90 -7.18 -0.63
N SER A 106 -9.76 -7.23 -1.34
CA SER A 106 -9.32 -8.42 -2.07
C SER A 106 -9.08 -9.61 -1.15
N VAL A 107 -8.45 -9.39 0.01
CA VAL A 107 -8.27 -10.44 1.02
C VAL A 107 -9.63 -10.92 1.54
N MET A 108 -10.50 -9.99 1.96
CA MET A 108 -11.82 -10.34 2.51
C MET A 108 -12.66 -11.13 1.51
N ARG A 109 -12.71 -10.72 0.25
CA ARG A 109 -13.43 -11.44 -0.80
C ARG A 109 -12.97 -12.90 -0.93
N ARG A 110 -11.66 -13.15 -0.84
CA ARG A 110 -11.08 -14.49 -0.97
C ARG A 110 -11.44 -15.39 0.20
N ILE A 111 -11.47 -14.86 1.42
CA ILE A 111 -11.68 -15.64 2.64
C ILE A 111 -13.15 -15.73 3.08
N ASP A 112 -14.00 -14.86 2.59
CA ASP A 112 -15.41 -14.71 2.98
C ASP A 112 -16.32 -14.65 1.74
N PRO A 113 -16.46 -15.75 0.99
CA PRO A 113 -17.20 -15.80 -0.26
C PRO A 113 -18.70 -15.50 -0.08
N ASP A 114 -19.26 -15.71 1.13
CA ASP A 114 -20.68 -15.43 1.41
C ASP A 114 -21.02 -13.94 1.26
N ASN A 115 -20.05 -13.05 1.43
CA ASN A 115 -20.18 -11.61 1.31
C ASN A 115 -19.44 -11.03 0.07
N ALA A 116 -19.04 -11.86 -0.89
CA ALA A 116 -18.26 -11.47 -2.05
C ALA A 116 -18.86 -10.27 -2.82
N ALA A 117 -20.20 -10.24 -3.00
CA ALA A 117 -20.87 -9.15 -3.72
C ALA A 117 -20.72 -7.77 -3.02
N GLU A 118 -20.64 -7.73 -1.69
CA GLU A 118 -20.35 -6.51 -0.95
C GLU A 118 -18.91 -6.05 -1.17
N TYR A 119 -17.97 -6.98 -1.10
CA TYR A 119 -16.55 -6.71 -1.33
C TYR A 119 -16.29 -6.25 -2.76
N ASP A 120 -16.93 -6.86 -3.77
CA ASP A 120 -16.80 -6.45 -5.16
C ASP A 120 -17.31 -5.01 -5.40
N ARG A 121 -18.43 -4.63 -4.75
CA ARG A 121 -18.94 -3.26 -4.81
C ARG A 121 -17.94 -2.26 -4.19
N HIS A 122 -17.40 -2.56 -3.01
CA HIS A 122 -16.41 -1.69 -2.34
C HIS A 122 -15.11 -1.59 -3.12
N ALA A 123 -14.67 -2.68 -3.76
CA ALA A 123 -13.51 -2.65 -4.64
C ALA A 123 -13.73 -1.74 -5.85
N ALA A 124 -14.91 -1.81 -6.48
CA ALA A 124 -15.28 -0.92 -7.58
C ALA A 124 -15.28 0.56 -7.17
N GLU A 125 -15.79 0.88 -5.96
CA GLU A 125 -15.75 2.24 -5.38
C GLU A 125 -14.30 2.74 -5.21
N CYS A 126 -13.39 1.88 -4.75
CA CYS A 126 -11.96 2.21 -4.63
C CYS A 126 -11.32 2.47 -5.99
N VAL A 127 -11.57 1.60 -6.97
CA VAL A 127 -11.05 1.74 -8.34
C VAL A 127 -11.54 3.04 -8.98
N GLU A 128 -12.84 3.35 -8.84
CA GLU A 128 -13.41 4.61 -9.32
C GLU A 128 -12.73 5.82 -8.65
N ALA A 129 -12.54 5.79 -7.34
CA ALA A 129 -11.89 6.87 -6.61
C ALA A 129 -10.44 7.10 -7.06
N ILE A 130 -9.66 6.03 -7.24
CA ILE A 130 -8.27 6.09 -7.71
C ILE A 130 -8.21 6.71 -9.10
N PHE A 131 -8.99 6.21 -10.06
CA PHE A 131 -8.94 6.68 -11.44
C PHE A 131 -9.52 8.06 -11.63
N THR A 132 -10.60 8.40 -10.90
CA THR A 132 -11.30 9.68 -11.06
C THR A 132 -10.56 10.83 -10.40
N TYR A 133 -9.97 10.59 -9.21
CA TYR A 133 -9.43 11.68 -8.40
C TYR A 133 -7.91 11.77 -8.44
N HIS A 134 -7.21 10.63 -8.45
CA HIS A 134 -5.77 10.59 -8.25
C HIS A 134 -4.96 10.40 -9.53
N MET A 135 -5.46 9.58 -10.49
CA MET A 135 -4.78 9.33 -11.76
C MET A 135 -4.83 10.58 -12.66
N ARG A 136 -3.68 11.09 -13.07
CA ARG A 136 -3.55 12.33 -13.86
C ARG A 136 -2.79 12.07 -15.14
N GLU A 137 -3.54 11.86 -16.24
CA GLU A 137 -2.98 11.63 -17.57
C GLU A 137 -2.20 12.86 -18.09
N ASP A 138 -2.69 14.06 -17.77
CA ASP A 138 -2.06 15.32 -18.15
C ASP A 138 -0.70 15.56 -17.48
N LEU A 139 -0.47 14.98 -16.30
CA LEU A 139 0.76 15.06 -15.53
C LEU A 139 1.60 13.77 -15.62
N GLN A 140 1.04 12.69 -16.17
CA GLN A 140 1.62 11.35 -16.21
C GLN A 140 2.07 10.86 -14.83
N CYS A 141 1.21 11.00 -13.82
CA CYS A 141 1.44 10.55 -12.45
C CYS A 141 0.13 10.22 -11.75
N THR A 142 0.24 9.63 -10.56
CA THR A 142 -0.84 9.48 -9.60
C THR A 142 -0.54 10.38 -8.40
N LEU A 143 -1.44 11.32 -8.09
CA LEU A 143 -1.20 12.29 -7.02
C LEU A 143 -1.53 11.68 -5.65
N GLU A 144 -0.60 11.81 -4.70
CA GLU A 144 -0.79 11.35 -3.32
C GLU A 144 -1.93 12.07 -2.62
N THR A 145 -2.12 13.36 -2.90
CA THR A 145 -3.17 14.18 -2.30
C THR A 145 -3.83 15.07 -3.35
N VAL A 146 -5.15 15.08 -3.37
CA VAL A 146 -5.97 15.93 -4.23
C VAL A 146 -7.06 16.63 -3.42
N GLY A 147 -7.70 17.64 -3.99
CA GLY A 147 -8.89 18.26 -3.41
C GLY A 147 -10.08 17.28 -3.35
N ARG A 148 -11.14 17.67 -2.66
CA ARG A 148 -12.31 16.81 -2.41
C ARG A 148 -12.94 16.24 -3.69
N LYS A 149 -12.91 17.02 -4.80
CA LYS A 149 -13.45 16.64 -6.12
C LYS A 149 -12.35 16.29 -7.12
N GLY A 150 -11.12 16.00 -6.66
CA GLY A 150 -9.98 15.71 -7.51
C GLY A 150 -9.21 16.96 -7.97
N GLU A 151 -9.43 18.12 -7.35
CA GLU A 151 -8.75 19.35 -7.73
C GLU A 151 -7.24 19.23 -7.51
N PHE A 152 -6.46 19.61 -8.51
CA PHE A 152 -5.01 19.68 -8.43
C PHE A 152 -4.56 20.93 -7.66
N TRP A 153 -3.93 20.73 -6.52
CA TRP A 153 -3.40 21.82 -5.71
C TRP A 153 -1.95 22.16 -6.11
N LYS A 154 -1.79 22.75 -7.31
CA LYS A 154 -0.48 23.02 -7.91
C LYS A 154 0.39 23.98 -7.09
N ASP A 155 -0.22 24.85 -6.28
CA ASP A 155 0.48 25.90 -5.54
C ASP A 155 0.92 25.46 -4.12
N VAL A 156 0.61 24.23 -3.72
CA VAL A 156 1.03 23.65 -2.45
C VAL A 156 1.78 22.34 -2.68
N THR A 157 2.87 22.14 -1.95
CA THR A 157 3.73 20.96 -2.08
C THR A 157 2.93 19.67 -1.90
N ALA A 158 2.06 19.59 -0.91
CA ALA A 158 1.22 18.41 -0.65
C ALA A 158 0.38 17.96 -1.86
N GLY A 159 -0.07 18.90 -2.71
CA GLY A 159 -0.83 18.58 -3.93
C GLY A 159 0.03 18.17 -5.12
N ARG A 160 1.35 18.35 -5.06
CA ARG A 160 2.29 17.98 -6.13
C ARG A 160 3.10 16.73 -5.82
N VAL A 161 3.03 16.24 -4.57
CA VAL A 161 3.76 15.04 -4.15
C VAL A 161 3.23 13.82 -4.89
N VAL A 162 4.19 13.07 -5.46
CA VAL A 162 4.02 11.72 -5.96
C VAL A 162 4.83 10.80 -5.05
N ASN A 163 4.26 9.70 -4.65
CA ASN A 163 4.95 8.62 -3.96
C ASN A 163 5.08 7.43 -4.92
N PRO A 164 6.23 7.27 -5.61
CA PRO A 164 6.40 6.21 -6.59
C PRO A 164 6.13 4.81 -6.03
N GLY A 165 6.43 4.59 -4.73
CA GLY A 165 6.17 3.34 -4.05
C GLY A 165 4.66 3.06 -3.91
N HIS A 166 3.86 4.04 -3.49
CA HIS A 166 2.40 3.93 -3.40
C HIS A 166 1.77 3.73 -4.78
N ASP A 167 2.23 4.46 -5.79
CA ASP A 167 1.72 4.31 -7.16
C ASP A 167 1.94 2.87 -7.67
N ILE A 168 3.14 2.33 -7.45
CA ILE A 168 3.49 0.96 -7.84
C ILE A 168 2.68 -0.06 -7.02
N GLU A 169 2.54 0.12 -5.70
CA GLU A 169 1.71 -0.74 -4.85
C GLU A 169 0.25 -0.68 -5.29
N CYS A 170 -0.29 0.51 -5.53
CA CYS A 170 -1.61 0.72 -6.07
C CYS A 170 -1.81 -0.01 -7.41
N SER A 171 -0.82 0.02 -8.29
CA SER A 171 -0.89 -0.62 -9.60
C SER A 171 -1.13 -2.13 -9.50
N TRP A 172 -0.40 -2.83 -8.64
CA TRP A 172 -0.61 -4.27 -8.54
C TRP A 172 -1.86 -4.65 -7.73
N PHE A 173 -2.32 -3.82 -6.78
CA PHE A 173 -3.65 -4.01 -6.16
C PHE A 173 -4.76 -3.91 -7.20
N LEU A 174 -4.68 -2.94 -8.12
CA LEU A 174 -5.59 -2.81 -9.25
C LEU A 174 -5.51 -4.00 -10.21
N MET A 175 -4.30 -4.50 -10.52
CA MET A 175 -4.11 -5.68 -11.38
C MET A 175 -4.69 -6.95 -10.75
N GLU A 176 -4.53 -7.14 -9.45
CA GLU A 176 -5.13 -8.27 -8.72
C GLU A 176 -6.66 -8.25 -8.82
N TYR A 177 -7.27 -7.08 -8.62
CA TYR A 177 -8.72 -6.92 -8.80
C TYR A 177 -9.15 -7.09 -10.27
N ALA A 178 -8.39 -6.54 -11.21
CA ALA A 178 -8.62 -6.70 -12.65
C ALA A 178 -8.60 -8.17 -13.07
N ASN A 179 -7.65 -8.95 -12.59
CA ASN A 179 -7.53 -10.37 -12.84
C ASN A 179 -8.71 -11.17 -12.25
N HIS A 180 -9.23 -10.74 -11.09
CA HIS A 180 -10.45 -11.31 -10.54
C HIS A 180 -11.67 -11.05 -11.42
N LEU A 181 -11.88 -9.81 -11.86
CA LEU A 181 -13.01 -9.46 -12.72
C LEU A 181 -12.94 -10.17 -14.07
N GLY A 182 -11.78 -10.20 -14.69
CA GLY A 182 -11.60 -10.74 -16.03
C GLY A 182 -12.36 -9.94 -17.12
N GLY A 183 -12.53 -10.57 -18.28
CA GLY A 183 -13.31 -9.97 -19.36
C GLY A 183 -12.78 -8.63 -19.89
N ALA A 184 -13.65 -7.82 -20.46
CA ALA A 184 -13.29 -6.50 -21.03
C ALA A 184 -13.05 -5.45 -19.92
N GLU A 185 -13.84 -5.49 -18.86
CA GLU A 185 -13.72 -4.56 -17.73
C GLU A 185 -12.40 -4.77 -16.98
N GLY A 186 -12.06 -6.05 -16.64
CA GLY A 186 -10.79 -6.37 -16.02
C GLY A 186 -9.60 -5.93 -16.87
N ARG A 187 -9.65 -6.16 -18.19
CA ARG A 187 -8.58 -5.67 -19.08
C ARG A 187 -8.42 -4.15 -19.06
N ALA A 188 -9.52 -3.39 -19.06
CA ALA A 188 -9.46 -1.94 -19.01
C ALA A 188 -8.85 -1.41 -17.70
N ILE A 189 -9.14 -2.04 -16.57
CA ILE A 189 -8.52 -1.72 -15.28
C ILE A 189 -7.04 -2.10 -15.29
N HIS A 190 -6.69 -3.28 -15.80
CA HIS A 190 -5.32 -3.74 -15.89
C HIS A 190 -4.46 -2.80 -16.74
N ASP A 191 -4.93 -2.35 -17.89
CA ASP A 191 -4.19 -1.42 -18.77
C ASP A 191 -3.91 -0.07 -18.07
N LYS A 192 -4.88 0.46 -17.32
CA LYS A 192 -4.68 1.66 -16.49
C LYS A 192 -3.71 1.43 -15.34
N ALA A 193 -3.77 0.26 -14.69
CA ALA A 193 -2.84 -0.12 -13.63
C ALA A 193 -1.40 -0.19 -14.16
N VAL A 194 -1.19 -0.78 -15.34
CA VAL A 194 0.11 -0.80 -16.03
C VAL A 194 0.58 0.62 -16.35
N THR A 195 -0.33 1.50 -16.78
CA THR A 195 -0.01 2.91 -17.03
C THR A 195 0.48 3.62 -15.76
N ILE A 196 -0.15 3.39 -14.62
CA ILE A 196 0.28 3.93 -13.31
C ILE A 196 1.69 3.41 -12.98
N PHE A 197 1.93 2.11 -13.13
CA PHE A 197 3.27 1.53 -12.94
C PHE A 197 4.32 2.20 -13.83
N ASP A 198 4.03 2.39 -15.12
CA ASP A 198 4.95 2.97 -16.08
C ASP A 198 5.31 4.42 -15.73
N TRP A 199 4.35 5.21 -15.28
CA TRP A 199 4.61 6.58 -14.83
C TRP A 199 5.47 6.60 -13.56
N ALA A 200 5.12 5.78 -12.58
CA ALA A 200 5.84 5.69 -11.31
C ALA A 200 7.28 5.17 -11.49
N ALA A 201 7.46 4.12 -12.30
CA ALA A 201 8.78 3.56 -12.58
C ALA A 201 9.68 4.58 -13.32
N ARG A 202 9.15 5.31 -14.31
CA ARG A 202 9.92 6.32 -15.04
C ARG A 202 10.21 7.56 -14.22
N GLY A 203 9.20 8.07 -13.50
CA GLY A 203 9.32 9.30 -12.72
C GLY A 203 10.03 9.14 -11.38
N GLY A 204 10.00 7.93 -10.81
CA GLY A 204 10.55 7.63 -9.50
C GLY A 204 11.95 6.99 -9.52
N TRP A 205 12.39 6.42 -10.63
CA TRP A 205 13.71 5.76 -10.68
C TRP A 205 14.84 6.77 -10.75
N ASP A 206 15.78 6.69 -9.81
CA ASP A 206 16.98 7.52 -9.80
C ASP A 206 17.99 7.02 -10.85
N ASN A 207 18.16 7.77 -11.94
CA ASN A 207 19.07 7.39 -13.02
C ASN A 207 20.56 7.58 -12.67
N GLU A 208 20.89 8.36 -11.62
CA GLU A 208 22.25 8.62 -11.18
C GLU A 208 22.75 7.52 -10.24
N TYR A 209 22.00 7.22 -9.18
CA TYR A 209 22.37 6.25 -8.14
C TYR A 209 21.55 4.96 -8.17
N GLN A 210 20.65 4.82 -9.12
CA GLN A 210 19.71 3.73 -9.22
C GLN A 210 18.74 3.65 -8.02
N GLY A 211 17.80 2.73 -8.06
CA GLY A 211 16.78 2.58 -7.03
C GLY A 211 15.65 3.60 -7.10
N LEU A 212 14.55 3.29 -6.44
CA LEU A 212 13.33 4.10 -6.46
C LEU A 212 13.41 5.18 -5.38
N LEU A 213 13.20 6.44 -5.76
CA LEU A 213 13.09 7.57 -4.83
C LEU A 213 11.84 7.46 -3.97
N TYR A 214 11.88 7.97 -2.76
CA TYR A 214 10.75 7.93 -1.85
C TYR A 214 9.62 8.88 -2.28
N PHE A 215 9.95 10.14 -2.57
CA PHE A 215 9.00 11.11 -3.09
C PHE A 215 9.57 11.87 -4.29
N THR A 216 8.67 12.24 -5.20
CA THR A 216 8.96 13.19 -6.29
C THR A 216 7.88 14.28 -6.32
N ASP A 217 8.11 15.34 -7.10
CA ASP A 217 7.14 16.42 -7.35
C ASP A 217 6.69 16.31 -8.81
N CYS A 218 5.40 16.26 -9.07
CA CYS A 218 4.85 16.07 -10.43
C CYS A 218 5.19 17.21 -11.42
N LEU A 219 5.65 18.37 -10.91
CA LEU A 219 6.12 19.50 -11.73
C LEU A 219 7.64 19.61 -11.75
N GLY A 220 8.37 18.65 -11.15
CA GLY A 220 9.82 18.62 -11.13
C GLY A 220 10.48 19.58 -10.15
N ASN A 221 9.71 20.14 -9.19
CA ASN A 221 10.29 20.93 -8.11
C ASN A 221 10.94 20.02 -7.06
N PRO A 222 11.85 20.51 -6.23
CA PRO A 222 12.30 19.76 -5.05
C PRO A 222 11.13 19.48 -4.10
N PRO A 223 10.91 18.23 -3.67
CA PRO A 223 9.95 17.94 -2.62
C PRO A 223 10.32 18.61 -1.29
N GLU A 224 9.32 18.93 -0.46
CA GLU A 224 9.56 19.53 0.85
C GLU A 224 10.15 18.56 1.86
N ALA A 225 9.79 17.27 1.77
CA ALA A 225 10.31 16.23 2.63
C ALA A 225 11.81 16.03 2.36
N TYR A 226 12.66 16.29 3.36
CA TYR A 226 14.12 16.16 3.19
C TYR A 226 14.57 14.72 2.92
N GLU A 227 13.76 13.72 3.30
CA GLU A 227 13.97 12.31 3.02
C GLU A 227 13.52 11.85 1.63
N HIS A 228 13.08 12.78 0.77
CA HIS A 228 12.48 12.47 -0.52
C HIS A 228 13.37 11.64 -1.46
N ASP A 229 14.67 11.78 -1.39
CA ASP A 229 15.63 11.08 -2.24
C ASP A 229 16.16 9.77 -1.62
N MET A 230 15.71 9.41 -0.42
CA MET A 230 16.06 8.13 0.21
C MET A 230 15.48 6.95 -0.57
N LYS A 231 16.13 5.78 -0.40
CA LYS A 231 15.66 4.52 -0.93
C LYS A 231 15.17 3.65 0.23
N LEU A 232 13.90 3.29 0.19
CA LEU A 232 13.25 2.49 1.23
C LEU A 232 13.03 1.06 0.76
N TRP A 233 13.00 0.10 1.69
CA TRP A 233 12.81 -1.32 1.40
C TRP A 233 11.49 -1.60 0.71
N TRP A 234 10.39 -1.03 1.22
CA TRP A 234 9.04 -1.38 0.79
C TRP A 234 8.72 -0.97 -0.66
N PRO A 235 9.10 0.22 -1.18
CA PRO A 235 8.86 0.55 -2.58
C PRO A 235 9.52 -0.42 -3.54
N HIS A 236 10.70 -0.94 -3.17
CA HIS A 236 11.42 -1.91 -3.99
C HIS A 236 10.75 -3.30 -3.95
N ASN A 237 10.22 -3.71 -2.79
CA ASN A 237 9.40 -4.92 -2.71
C ASN A 237 8.15 -4.82 -3.60
N GLU A 238 7.44 -3.68 -3.56
CA GLU A 238 6.26 -3.46 -4.38
C GLU A 238 6.60 -3.45 -5.88
N MET A 239 7.75 -2.85 -6.25
CA MET A 239 8.20 -2.83 -7.62
C MET A 239 8.58 -4.22 -8.16
N LEU A 240 9.16 -5.08 -7.32
CA LEU A 240 9.40 -6.49 -7.67
C LEU A 240 8.08 -7.22 -7.95
N ILE A 241 7.09 -7.07 -7.05
CA ILE A 241 5.78 -7.70 -7.23
C ILE A 241 5.11 -7.22 -8.52
N ALA A 242 4.97 -5.89 -8.68
CA ALA A 242 4.26 -5.30 -9.80
C ALA A 242 4.90 -5.65 -11.15
N SER A 243 6.22 -5.50 -11.28
CA SER A 243 6.92 -5.78 -12.54
C SER A 243 6.83 -7.26 -12.94
N LEU A 244 6.98 -8.19 -12.00
CA LEU A 244 6.83 -9.61 -12.30
C LEU A 244 5.38 -9.99 -12.63
N MET A 245 4.40 -9.37 -11.95
CA MET A 245 2.97 -9.58 -12.23
C MET A 245 2.63 -9.11 -13.64
N ILE A 246 3.06 -7.91 -14.06
CA ILE A 246 2.81 -7.42 -15.42
C ILE A 246 3.49 -8.34 -16.45
N TYR A 247 4.72 -8.79 -16.20
CA TYR A 247 5.40 -9.73 -17.10
C TYR A 247 4.63 -11.05 -17.23
N ARG A 248 4.20 -11.64 -16.12
CA ARG A 248 3.37 -12.85 -16.10
C ARG A 248 2.09 -12.70 -16.92
N ASP A 249 1.40 -11.55 -16.75
CA ASP A 249 0.08 -11.31 -17.34
C ASP A 249 0.16 -10.91 -18.83
N THR A 250 1.28 -10.33 -19.27
CA THR A 250 1.41 -9.75 -20.63
C THR A 250 2.50 -10.37 -21.49
N GLY A 251 3.48 -11.04 -20.93
CA GLY A 251 4.69 -11.54 -21.63
C GLY A 251 5.65 -10.42 -22.08
N ARG A 252 5.41 -9.16 -21.75
CA ARG A 252 6.20 -8.01 -22.22
C ARG A 252 7.55 -7.98 -21.54
N GLN A 253 8.64 -8.18 -22.32
CA GLN A 253 10.01 -8.30 -21.84
C GLN A 253 10.52 -7.09 -21.04
N GLU A 254 10.00 -5.91 -21.29
CA GLU A 254 10.39 -4.69 -20.57
C GLU A 254 10.12 -4.76 -19.07
N TYR A 255 9.07 -5.48 -18.62
CA TYR A 255 8.76 -5.63 -17.20
C TYR A 255 9.64 -6.68 -16.53
N LEU A 256 10.05 -7.73 -17.24
CA LEU A 256 11.09 -8.63 -16.77
C LEU A 256 12.44 -7.90 -16.64
N ASN A 257 12.74 -6.96 -17.53
CA ASN A 257 13.94 -6.12 -17.41
C ASN A 257 13.87 -5.21 -16.18
N TRP A 258 12.68 -4.62 -15.86
CA TRP A 258 12.47 -3.89 -14.63
C TRP A 258 12.66 -4.79 -13.40
N PHE A 259 12.03 -5.96 -13.40
CA PHE A 259 12.18 -6.94 -12.32
C PHE A 259 13.65 -7.27 -12.05
N ASN A 260 14.39 -7.65 -13.08
CA ASN A 260 15.82 -7.99 -12.95
C ASN A 260 16.66 -6.81 -12.43
N ARG A 261 16.39 -5.61 -12.93
CA ARG A 261 17.06 -4.39 -12.49
C ARG A 261 16.85 -4.12 -11.00
N VAL A 262 15.63 -4.30 -10.51
CA VAL A 262 15.32 -4.12 -9.09
C VAL A 262 15.90 -5.24 -8.24
N VAL A 263 15.89 -6.50 -8.71
CA VAL A 263 16.55 -7.63 -8.04
C VAL A 263 18.03 -7.34 -7.81
N GLU A 264 18.75 -6.89 -8.84
CA GLU A 264 20.18 -6.58 -8.70
C GLU A 264 20.42 -5.41 -7.73
N TYR A 265 19.60 -4.35 -7.80
CA TYR A 265 19.67 -3.26 -6.84
C TYR A 265 19.43 -3.72 -5.40
N CYS A 266 18.42 -4.55 -5.18
CA CYS A 266 18.12 -5.04 -3.82
C CYS A 266 19.22 -5.95 -3.28
N LYS A 267 19.79 -6.82 -4.10
CA LYS A 267 20.91 -7.69 -3.69
C LYS A 267 22.15 -6.86 -3.30
N GLU A 268 22.44 -5.81 -4.05
CA GLU A 268 23.64 -5.01 -3.83
C GLU A 268 23.52 -4.09 -2.61
N TYR A 269 22.33 -3.45 -2.40
CA TYR A 269 22.23 -2.36 -1.45
C TYR A 269 21.37 -2.67 -0.23
N PHE A 270 20.29 -3.45 -0.36
CA PHE A 270 19.40 -3.76 0.76
C PHE A 270 19.80 -5.00 1.53
N CYS A 271 20.27 -6.04 0.85
CA CYS A 271 20.60 -7.29 1.51
C CYS A 271 21.88 -7.16 2.37
N ASP A 272 21.81 -7.58 3.62
CA ASP A 272 23.00 -7.71 4.47
C ASP A 272 23.64 -9.07 4.21
N PRO A 273 24.86 -9.13 3.63
CA PRO A 273 25.49 -10.40 3.29
C PRO A 273 26.02 -11.17 4.51
N GLU A 274 26.20 -10.51 5.66
CA GLU A 274 26.77 -11.11 6.87
C GLU A 274 25.66 -11.68 7.77
N TYR A 275 24.62 -10.90 8.04
CA TYR A 275 23.58 -11.26 9.01
C TYR A 275 22.21 -11.51 8.39
N GLY A 276 22.09 -11.42 7.06
CA GLY A 276 20.81 -11.55 6.35
C GLY A 276 19.85 -10.41 6.59
N GLU A 277 18.63 -10.55 6.05
CA GLU A 277 17.57 -9.56 6.06
C GLU A 277 17.95 -8.27 5.27
N TRP A 278 17.01 -7.37 5.08
CA TRP A 278 17.19 -6.13 4.34
C TRP A 278 17.30 -4.94 5.27
N TYR A 279 18.22 -4.01 4.97
CA TYR A 279 18.19 -2.69 5.58
C TYR A 279 16.87 -1.98 5.26
N GLY A 280 16.34 -1.20 6.22
CA GLY A 280 15.07 -0.50 5.99
C GLY A 280 15.23 0.77 5.16
N TYR A 281 16.32 1.49 5.41
CA TYR A 281 16.52 2.82 4.89
C TYR A 281 17.93 2.99 4.33
N LEU A 282 18.02 3.42 3.08
CA LEU A 282 19.26 3.77 2.44
C LEU A 282 19.25 5.26 2.09
N ARG A 283 20.41 5.88 2.14
CA ARG A 283 20.61 7.21 1.56
C ARG A 283 20.50 7.13 0.03
N ARG A 284 20.43 8.25 -0.64
CA ARG A 284 20.35 8.31 -2.10
C ARG A 284 21.45 7.51 -2.81
N ASP A 285 22.68 7.54 -2.25
CA ASP A 285 23.85 6.82 -2.79
C ASP A 285 23.87 5.29 -2.50
N GLY A 286 22.77 4.74 -1.99
CA GLY A 286 22.62 3.31 -1.68
C GLY A 286 23.24 2.87 -0.35
N LYS A 287 23.91 3.74 0.40
CA LYS A 287 24.47 3.36 1.70
C LYS A 287 23.41 3.34 2.79
N PRO A 288 23.43 2.37 3.72
CA PRO A 288 22.54 2.36 4.87
C PRO A 288 22.62 3.66 5.68
N THR A 289 21.48 4.08 6.24
CA THR A 289 21.43 5.19 7.19
C THR A 289 22.15 4.86 8.50
N MET A 290 22.44 5.87 9.31
CA MET A 290 23.02 5.67 10.64
C MET A 290 22.01 6.06 11.71
N PRO A 291 21.62 5.13 12.61
CA PRO A 291 22.01 3.71 12.61
C PRO A 291 21.39 2.92 11.46
N SER A 292 22.09 1.88 10.99
CA SER A 292 21.59 0.98 9.96
C SER A 292 20.59 0.00 10.58
N THR A 293 19.30 0.24 10.41
CA THR A 293 18.25 -0.59 11.01
C THR A 293 17.63 -1.54 10.01
N LYS A 294 17.39 -2.78 10.43
CA LYS A 294 16.65 -3.82 9.70
C LYS A 294 15.21 -3.95 10.17
N GLY A 295 14.92 -3.49 11.38
CA GLY A 295 13.58 -3.35 11.95
C GLY A 295 13.38 -1.95 12.49
N SER A 296 12.17 -1.42 12.37
CA SER A 296 11.80 -0.09 12.88
C SER A 296 10.31 -0.04 13.19
N THR A 297 9.83 1.11 13.65
CA THR A 297 8.40 1.34 13.86
C THR A 297 7.55 1.03 12.61
N PHE A 298 8.12 1.20 11.41
CA PHE A 298 7.40 0.99 10.15
C PHE A 298 7.83 -0.27 9.40
N LYS A 299 9.06 -0.75 9.62
CA LYS A 299 9.56 -1.97 8.99
C LYS A 299 9.38 -3.16 9.93
N GLY A 300 8.25 -3.82 9.76
CA GLY A 300 7.92 -5.12 10.34
C GLY A 300 7.98 -6.25 9.30
N PRO A 301 7.54 -7.46 9.64
CA PRO A 301 7.54 -8.64 8.78
C PRO A 301 6.36 -8.63 7.79
N PHE A 302 6.11 -7.53 7.10
CA PHE A 302 5.00 -7.42 6.13
C PHE A 302 5.51 -7.39 4.69
N HIS A 303 6.17 -6.32 4.24
CA HIS A 303 6.53 -6.15 2.83
C HIS A 303 7.51 -7.23 2.33
N VAL A 304 8.61 -7.48 3.04
CA VAL A 304 9.64 -8.45 2.60
C VAL A 304 9.08 -9.87 2.54
N PRO A 305 8.47 -10.44 3.61
CA PRO A 305 7.92 -11.79 3.52
C PRO A 305 6.80 -11.94 2.49
N ARG A 306 5.88 -10.96 2.41
CA ARG A 306 4.81 -10.96 1.39
C ARG A 306 5.40 -10.97 -0.01
N CYS A 307 6.36 -10.09 -0.28
CA CYS A 307 7.04 -10.01 -1.57
C CYS A 307 7.65 -11.36 -1.94
N LEU A 308 8.45 -11.95 -1.06
CA LEU A 308 9.12 -13.22 -1.35
C LEU A 308 8.14 -14.37 -1.62
N ILE A 309 7.04 -14.47 -0.86
CA ILE A 309 6.00 -15.47 -1.07
C ILE A 309 5.30 -15.26 -2.42
N MET A 310 4.95 -14.01 -2.76
CA MET A 310 4.31 -13.70 -4.03
C MET A 310 5.24 -13.96 -5.22
N LEU A 311 6.53 -13.59 -5.10
CA LEU A 311 7.52 -13.86 -6.15
C LEU A 311 7.74 -15.35 -6.36
N ASP A 312 7.88 -16.14 -5.29
CA ASP A 312 8.03 -17.60 -5.36
C ASP A 312 6.84 -18.23 -6.10
N THR A 313 5.62 -17.83 -5.74
CA THR A 313 4.39 -18.30 -6.39
C THR A 313 4.36 -17.92 -7.88
N MET A 314 4.65 -16.66 -8.24
CA MET A 314 4.60 -16.21 -9.64
C MET A 314 5.71 -16.82 -10.48
N LEU A 315 6.92 -16.98 -9.93
CA LEU A 315 8.03 -17.65 -10.62
C LEU A 315 7.74 -19.14 -10.85
N GLY A 316 7.15 -19.82 -9.86
CA GLY A 316 6.67 -21.20 -10.02
C GLY A 316 5.70 -21.32 -11.20
N GLN A 317 4.68 -20.45 -11.26
CA GLN A 317 3.71 -20.43 -12.38
C GLN A 317 4.37 -20.20 -13.75
N LEU A 318 5.38 -19.32 -13.82
CA LEU A 318 6.11 -19.04 -15.05
C LEU A 318 7.05 -20.19 -15.50
N LEU A 319 7.48 -21.04 -14.58
CA LEU A 319 8.33 -22.19 -14.88
C LEU A 319 7.52 -23.45 -15.29
N GLU A 320 6.26 -23.52 -14.88
CA GLU A 320 5.37 -24.64 -15.20
C GLU A 320 4.58 -24.43 -16.51
N GLY A 321 4.46 -23.23 -17.00
CA GLY A 321 3.74 -22.86 -18.24
C GLY A 321 4.64 -22.63 -19.42
#